data_b296a8f6a6ee9628a0c30d8d3acbd5c8
#
_entry.id   b296a8f6a6ee9628a0c30d8d3acbd5c8
#
_cell.length_a   1.000
_cell.length_b   1.000
_cell.length_c   1.000
_cell.angle_alpha   90.00
_cell.angle_beta   90.00
_cell.angle_gamma   90.00
#
_symmetry.space_group_name_H-M   'P 1'
#
loop_
_entity.id
_entity.type
_entity.pdbx_description
1 polymer ?
#
loop_
_entity_poly.entity_id
_entity_poly.type
_entity_poly.pdbx_seq_one_letter_code
_entity_poly.pdbx_strand_id
1 'polypeptide(L)'
;VNEISRQVQASAQMAADAVGQARVTNDRVSELSKAATRIGDVVELINTIAGQTNLLALNATIEAARAGEAGKGFAVVATEVKALAHQTAIATQDIAGQIAEIKQATSGVVETIAKLTAGMADMDERTISIAAALEEQGQMTHVISRSIAEVATGTEYLAQTTNNIRGSAKQTHEVASAVLASTAALEGKAEELES
;
A
#
# COMPACT_ATOMS: atom_id res chain seq x y z
N VAL A 1 15.50 -11.31 -11.06
CA VAL A 1 15.90 -9.99 -10.54
C VAL A 1 15.24 -8.87 -11.33
N ASN A 2 15.38 -8.78 -12.66
CA ASN A 2 14.86 -7.69 -13.48
C ASN A 2 13.32 -7.50 -13.38
N GLU A 3 12.55 -8.59 -13.36
CA GLU A 3 11.08 -8.52 -13.23
C GLU A 3 10.66 -8.01 -11.85
N ILE A 4 11.33 -8.46 -10.79
CA ILE A 4 11.06 -7.99 -9.43
C ILE A 4 11.45 -6.52 -9.29
N SER A 5 12.58 -6.09 -9.87
CA SER A 5 13.00 -4.69 -9.88
C SER A 5 11.96 -3.79 -10.55
N ARG A 6 11.39 -4.22 -11.69
CA ARG A 6 10.31 -3.52 -12.38
C ARG A 6 9.05 -3.41 -11.50
N GLN A 7 8.71 -4.48 -10.79
CA GLN A 7 7.54 -4.50 -9.91
C GLN A 7 7.71 -3.61 -8.67
N VAL A 8 8.92 -3.54 -8.14
CA VAL A 8 9.29 -2.63 -7.04
C VAL A 8 9.14 -1.17 -7.48
N GLN A 9 9.66 -0.82 -8.66
CA GLN A 9 9.49 0.54 -9.23
C GLN A 9 8.02 0.90 -9.46
N ALA A 10 7.22 -0.05 -10.00
CA ALA A 10 5.79 0.16 -10.17
C ALA A 10 5.06 0.37 -8.83
N SER A 11 5.47 -0.35 -7.78
CA SER A 11 4.91 -0.20 -6.43
C SER A 11 5.24 1.17 -5.82
N ALA A 12 6.47 1.66 -5.99
CA ALA A 12 6.87 3.01 -5.56
C ALA A 12 6.03 4.08 -6.28
N GLN A 13 5.83 3.94 -7.59
CA GLN A 13 5.00 4.88 -8.35
C GLN A 13 3.55 4.87 -7.88
N MET A 14 2.97 3.68 -7.65
CA MET A 14 1.60 3.57 -7.12
C MET A 14 1.46 4.20 -5.73
N ALA A 15 2.47 4.05 -4.86
CA ALA A 15 2.47 4.70 -3.54
C ALA A 15 2.50 6.24 -3.68
N ALA A 16 3.35 6.77 -4.55
CA ALA A 16 3.43 8.21 -4.82
C ALA A 16 2.11 8.77 -5.39
N ASP A 17 1.49 8.06 -6.34
CA ASP A 17 0.20 8.43 -6.92
C ASP A 17 -0.93 8.42 -5.86
N ALA A 18 -0.93 7.40 -4.97
CA ALA A 18 -1.88 7.31 -3.88
C ALA A 18 -1.76 8.48 -2.88
N VAL A 19 -0.53 8.90 -2.55
CA VAL A 19 -0.27 10.10 -1.73
C VAL A 19 -0.79 11.36 -2.43
N GLY A 20 -0.55 11.50 -3.75
CA GLY A 20 -1.07 12.60 -4.54
C GLY A 20 -2.61 12.67 -4.50
N GLN A 21 -3.27 11.52 -4.69
CA GLN A 21 -4.73 11.40 -4.63
C GLN A 21 -5.29 11.71 -3.22
N ALA A 22 -4.61 11.22 -2.18
CA ALA A 22 -4.95 11.48 -0.78
C ALA A 22 -4.92 12.99 -0.47
N ARG A 23 -3.91 13.71 -0.96
CA ARG A 23 -3.80 15.16 -0.81
C ARG A 23 -4.96 15.90 -1.48
N VAL A 24 -5.28 15.57 -2.73
CA VAL A 24 -6.42 16.17 -3.45
C VAL A 24 -7.74 15.89 -2.72
N THR A 25 -7.90 14.67 -2.20
CA THR A 25 -9.10 14.31 -1.44
C THR A 25 -9.18 15.10 -0.13
N ASN A 26 -8.07 15.25 0.58
CA ASN A 26 -8.00 16.04 1.81
C ASN A 26 -8.39 17.52 1.57
N ASP A 27 -7.92 18.11 0.48
CA ASP A 27 -8.28 19.49 0.11
C ASP A 27 -9.80 19.62 -0.12
N ARG A 28 -10.41 18.68 -0.85
CA ARG A 28 -11.87 18.65 -1.08
C ARG A 28 -12.67 18.47 0.21
N VAL A 29 -12.19 17.60 1.10
CA VAL A 29 -12.81 17.36 2.40
C VAL A 29 -12.72 18.61 3.29
N SER A 30 -11.61 19.33 3.23
CA SER A 30 -11.44 20.63 3.91
C SER A 30 -12.45 21.67 3.40
N GLU A 31 -12.67 21.73 2.08
CA GLU A 31 -13.68 22.62 1.49
C GLU A 31 -15.10 22.23 1.93
N LEU A 32 -15.41 20.93 1.98
CA LEU A 32 -16.69 20.44 2.47
C LEU A 32 -16.91 20.81 3.94
N SER A 33 -15.90 20.68 4.79
CA SER A 33 -15.95 21.09 6.20
C SER A 33 -16.24 22.59 6.36
N LYS A 34 -15.59 23.44 5.55
CA LYS A 34 -15.86 24.88 5.53
C LYS A 34 -17.27 25.20 5.06
N ALA A 35 -17.77 24.46 4.05
CA ALA A 35 -19.13 24.64 3.57
C ALA A 35 -20.16 24.23 4.63
N ALA A 36 -19.97 23.09 5.29
CA ALA A 36 -20.81 22.64 6.39
C ALA A 36 -20.83 23.65 7.56
N THR A 37 -19.71 24.27 7.85
CA THR A 37 -19.64 25.31 8.88
C THR A 37 -20.48 26.51 8.50
N ARG A 38 -20.34 27.03 7.26
CA ARG A 38 -21.15 28.15 6.77
C ARG A 38 -22.67 27.85 6.74
N ILE A 39 -23.05 26.62 6.38
CA ILE A 39 -24.44 26.20 6.44
C ILE A 39 -24.91 26.18 7.90
N GLY A 40 -24.11 25.72 8.83
CA GLY A 40 -24.42 25.77 10.27
C GLY A 40 -24.72 27.22 10.76
N ASP A 41 -23.87 28.16 10.37
CA ASP A 41 -24.05 29.58 10.71
C ASP A 41 -25.38 30.16 10.17
N VAL A 42 -25.71 29.77 8.93
CA VAL A 42 -27.01 30.19 8.32
C VAL A 42 -28.21 29.55 9.03
N VAL A 43 -28.11 28.27 9.40
CA VAL A 43 -29.16 27.56 10.15
C VAL A 43 -29.37 28.20 11.53
N GLU A 44 -28.31 28.56 12.23
CA GLU A 44 -28.42 29.30 13.50
C GLU A 44 -29.07 30.66 13.35
N LEU A 45 -28.76 31.38 12.26
CA LEU A 45 -29.43 32.65 11.93
C LEU A 45 -30.94 32.45 11.68
N ILE A 46 -31.33 31.43 10.91
CA ILE A 46 -32.73 31.10 10.64
C ILE A 46 -33.46 30.74 11.94
N ASN A 47 -32.83 29.97 12.83
CA ASN A 47 -33.42 29.63 14.13
C ASN A 47 -33.63 30.88 14.99
N THR A 48 -32.68 31.81 14.96
CA THR A 48 -32.82 33.11 15.64
C THR A 48 -33.99 33.94 15.07
N ILE A 49 -34.11 33.99 13.75
CA ILE A 49 -35.23 34.68 13.07
C ILE A 49 -36.58 34.02 13.43
N ALA A 50 -36.61 32.68 13.45
CA ALA A 50 -37.81 31.94 13.87
C ALA A 50 -38.23 32.31 15.32
N GLY A 51 -37.27 32.39 16.23
CA GLY A 51 -37.50 32.81 17.62
C GLY A 51 -38.05 34.25 17.69
N GLN A 52 -37.48 35.18 16.94
CA GLN A 52 -37.95 36.56 16.87
C GLN A 52 -39.36 36.64 16.26
N THR A 53 -39.61 35.87 15.20
CA THR A 53 -40.92 35.79 14.53
C THR A 53 -42.00 35.24 15.47
N ASN A 54 -41.66 34.24 16.28
CA ASN A 54 -42.55 33.67 17.29
C ASN A 54 -42.91 34.71 18.37
N LEU A 55 -41.94 35.54 18.82
CA LEU A 55 -42.19 36.62 19.76
C LEU A 55 -43.06 37.76 19.15
N LEU A 56 -42.79 38.11 17.89
CA LEU A 56 -43.63 39.08 17.17
C LEU A 56 -45.07 38.59 17.02
N ALA A 57 -45.26 37.34 16.66
CA ALA A 57 -46.58 36.71 16.52
C ALA A 57 -47.28 36.62 17.88
N LEU A 58 -46.57 36.36 18.96
CA LEU A 58 -47.14 36.39 20.31
C LEU A 58 -47.63 37.78 20.66
N ASN A 59 -46.84 38.83 20.43
CA ASN A 59 -47.21 40.21 20.69
C ASN A 59 -48.44 40.62 19.84
N ALA A 60 -48.49 40.22 18.55
CA ALA A 60 -49.64 40.45 17.69
C ALA A 60 -50.89 39.72 18.18
N THR A 61 -50.76 38.50 18.72
CA THR A 61 -51.90 37.76 19.30
C THR A 61 -52.45 38.50 20.55
N ILE A 62 -51.57 39.03 21.39
CA ILE A 62 -51.95 39.79 22.57
C ILE A 62 -52.70 41.06 22.18
N GLU A 63 -52.22 41.84 21.20
CA GLU A 63 -52.84 43.07 20.78
C GLU A 63 -54.16 42.82 20.02
N ALA A 64 -54.25 41.71 19.24
CA ALA A 64 -55.48 41.27 18.63
C ALA A 64 -56.59 40.94 19.66
N ALA A 65 -56.20 40.28 20.76
CA ALA A 65 -57.11 40.01 21.89
C ALA A 65 -57.57 41.29 22.58
N ARG A 66 -56.70 42.29 22.67
CA ARG A 66 -56.98 43.57 23.25
C ARG A 66 -57.96 44.41 22.43
N ALA A 67 -57.99 44.25 21.07
CA ALA A 67 -58.91 44.86 20.17
C ALA A 67 -60.31 44.23 20.13
N GLY A 68 -60.53 43.15 20.88
CA GLY A 68 -61.89 42.51 20.96
C GLY A 68 -62.39 41.99 19.63
N GLU A 69 -63.65 42.23 19.32
CA GLU A 69 -64.28 41.78 18.08
C GLU A 69 -63.59 42.26 16.79
N ALA A 70 -63.04 43.49 16.81
CA ALA A 70 -62.34 44.05 15.65
C ALA A 70 -60.98 43.32 15.39
N GLY A 71 -60.41 42.63 16.39
CA GLY A 71 -59.16 41.97 16.30
C GLY A 71 -59.18 40.46 15.87
N LYS A 72 -60.37 39.85 15.75
CA LYS A 72 -60.51 38.39 15.50
C LYS A 72 -59.82 37.93 14.25
N GLY A 73 -59.87 38.60 13.13
CA GLY A 73 -59.14 38.22 11.91
C GLY A 73 -57.62 38.29 12.09
N PHE A 74 -57.15 39.29 12.84
CA PHE A 74 -55.74 39.47 13.10
C PHE A 74 -55.18 38.37 14.05
N ALA A 75 -55.99 37.92 15.04
CA ALA A 75 -55.65 36.88 15.96
C ALA A 75 -55.42 35.52 15.23
N VAL A 76 -56.23 35.21 14.20
CA VAL A 76 -56.05 33.99 13.40
C VAL A 76 -54.71 34.02 12.67
N VAL A 77 -54.41 35.14 11.98
CA VAL A 77 -53.11 35.29 11.27
C VAL A 77 -51.95 35.22 12.22
N ALA A 78 -52.02 35.89 13.37
CA ALA A 78 -50.95 35.84 14.40
C ALA A 78 -50.72 34.43 14.92
N THR A 79 -51.76 33.63 15.13
CA THR A 79 -51.66 32.24 15.56
C THR A 79 -51.01 31.39 14.49
N GLU A 80 -51.33 31.59 13.22
CA GLU A 80 -50.73 30.85 12.10
C GLU A 80 -49.25 31.19 11.93
N VAL A 81 -48.89 32.47 12.00
CA VAL A 81 -47.48 32.93 11.96
C VAL A 81 -46.70 32.32 13.15
N LYS A 82 -47.27 32.27 14.34
CA LYS A 82 -46.64 31.62 15.51
C LYS A 82 -46.41 30.11 15.27
N ALA A 83 -47.38 29.40 14.69
CA ALA A 83 -47.25 28.00 14.37
C ALA A 83 -46.13 27.76 13.33
N LEU A 84 -46.07 28.60 12.29
CA LEU A 84 -45.04 28.52 11.24
C LEU A 84 -43.62 28.79 11.82
N ALA A 85 -43.51 29.79 12.69
CA ALA A 85 -42.24 30.09 13.36
C ALA A 85 -41.75 28.89 14.21
N HIS A 86 -42.66 28.24 14.92
CA HIS A 86 -42.36 27.04 15.71
C HIS A 86 -41.94 25.89 14.81
N GLN A 87 -42.63 25.63 13.69
CA GLN A 87 -42.25 24.61 12.73
C GLN A 87 -40.88 24.90 12.12
N THR A 88 -40.56 26.15 11.81
CA THR A 88 -39.27 26.61 11.30
C THR A 88 -38.15 26.30 12.31
N ALA A 89 -38.37 26.56 13.59
CA ALA A 89 -37.42 26.28 14.64
C ALA A 89 -37.12 24.77 14.77
N ILE A 90 -38.17 23.92 14.67
CA ILE A 90 -37.96 22.45 14.68
C ILE A 90 -37.16 22.03 13.44
N ALA A 91 -37.54 22.46 12.25
CA ALA A 91 -36.82 22.10 11.02
C ALA A 91 -35.36 22.55 11.03
N THR A 92 -35.06 23.75 11.57
CA THR A 92 -33.67 24.22 11.72
C THR A 92 -32.86 23.39 12.72
N GLN A 93 -33.49 22.90 13.78
CA GLN A 93 -32.85 22.02 14.74
C GLN A 93 -32.48 20.67 14.14
N ASP A 94 -33.36 20.09 13.31
CA ASP A 94 -33.10 18.86 12.56
C ASP A 94 -31.92 19.04 11.58
N ILE A 95 -31.92 20.18 10.83
CA ILE A 95 -30.82 20.49 9.92
C ILE A 95 -29.51 20.68 10.67
N ALA A 96 -29.52 21.32 11.84
CA ALA A 96 -28.34 21.50 12.69
C ALA A 96 -27.75 20.14 13.12
N GLY A 97 -28.61 19.16 13.44
CA GLY A 97 -28.21 17.78 13.70
C GLY A 97 -27.50 17.13 12.50
N GLN A 98 -28.09 17.25 11.31
CA GLN A 98 -27.49 16.72 10.08
C GLN A 98 -26.14 17.39 9.76
N ILE A 99 -25.99 18.68 9.99
CA ILE A 99 -24.72 19.39 9.80
C ILE A 99 -23.64 18.88 10.79
N ALA A 100 -24.04 18.61 12.03
CA ALA A 100 -23.12 18.02 13.01
C ALA A 100 -22.64 16.62 12.57
N GLU A 101 -23.52 15.79 12.05
CA GLU A 101 -23.17 14.47 11.48
C GLU A 101 -22.23 14.61 10.29
N ILE A 102 -22.47 15.54 9.37
CA ILE A 102 -21.56 15.80 8.23
C ILE A 102 -20.19 16.23 8.72
N LYS A 103 -20.08 17.12 9.71
CA LYS A 103 -18.80 17.53 10.30
C LYS A 103 -18.05 16.35 10.92
N GLN A 104 -18.76 15.51 11.65
CA GLN A 104 -18.17 14.31 12.26
C GLN A 104 -17.67 13.32 11.20
N ALA A 105 -18.47 13.02 10.18
CA ALA A 105 -18.08 12.15 9.08
C ALA A 105 -16.86 12.71 8.33
N THR A 106 -16.84 14.00 8.06
CA THR A 106 -15.74 14.71 7.39
C THR A 106 -14.44 14.59 8.21
N SER A 107 -14.52 14.75 9.53
CA SER A 107 -13.36 14.57 10.43
C SER A 107 -12.82 13.13 10.40
N GLY A 108 -13.69 12.13 10.37
CA GLY A 108 -13.31 10.72 10.22
C GLY A 108 -12.59 10.42 8.90
N VAL A 109 -13.03 11.07 7.82
CA VAL A 109 -12.35 10.95 6.51
C VAL A 109 -10.94 11.54 6.57
N VAL A 110 -10.74 12.71 7.20
CA VAL A 110 -9.42 13.34 7.36
C VAL A 110 -8.47 12.41 8.13
N GLU A 111 -8.94 11.80 9.21
CA GLU A 111 -8.14 10.83 9.98
C GLU A 111 -7.76 9.61 9.13
N THR A 112 -8.69 9.11 8.34
CA THR A 112 -8.43 7.97 7.44
C THR A 112 -7.40 8.31 6.38
N ILE A 113 -7.46 9.51 5.78
CA ILE A 113 -6.47 10.02 4.82
C ILE A 113 -5.09 10.13 5.47
N ALA A 114 -5.01 10.62 6.70
CA ALA A 114 -3.74 10.70 7.43
C ALA A 114 -3.09 9.32 7.65
N LYS A 115 -3.89 8.31 8.04
CA LYS A 115 -3.44 6.92 8.20
C LYS A 115 -2.98 6.32 6.85
N LEU A 116 -3.71 6.58 5.78
CA LEU A 116 -3.35 6.14 4.44
C LEU A 116 -2.01 6.75 4.00
N THR A 117 -1.82 8.04 4.19
CA THR A 117 -0.57 8.73 3.84
C THR A 117 0.61 8.18 4.63
N ALA A 118 0.44 7.90 5.92
CA ALA A 118 1.47 7.27 6.75
C ALA A 118 1.81 5.85 6.26
N GLY A 119 0.80 5.05 5.90
CA GLY A 119 1.01 3.71 5.33
C GLY A 119 1.73 3.73 3.98
N MET A 120 1.48 4.74 3.14
CA MET A 120 2.20 4.90 1.88
C MET A 120 3.66 5.30 2.09
N ALA A 121 3.98 6.09 3.12
CA ALA A 121 5.35 6.42 3.48
C ALA A 121 6.14 5.18 3.95
N ASP A 122 5.54 4.32 4.78
CA ASP A 122 6.14 3.02 5.17
C ASP A 122 6.34 2.10 3.95
N MET A 123 5.40 2.10 3.02
CA MET A 123 5.52 1.34 1.77
C MET A 123 6.68 1.82 0.90
N ASP A 124 6.90 3.14 0.81
CA ASP A 124 8.01 3.73 0.08
C ASP A 124 9.37 3.32 0.69
N GLU A 125 9.52 3.40 2.02
CA GLU A 125 10.72 2.96 2.74
C GLU A 125 11.02 1.48 2.51
N ARG A 126 9.99 0.62 2.59
CA ARG A 126 10.13 -0.82 2.31
C ARG A 126 10.53 -1.08 0.87
N THR A 127 9.96 -0.34 -0.07
CA THR A 127 10.27 -0.46 -1.49
C THR A 127 11.72 -0.10 -1.79
N ILE A 128 12.26 0.95 -1.16
CA ILE A 128 13.69 1.32 -1.23
C ILE A 128 14.56 0.20 -0.66
N SER A 129 14.19 -0.38 0.48
CA SER A 129 14.94 -1.49 1.10
C SER A 129 14.96 -2.74 0.21
N ILE A 130 13.84 -3.07 -0.44
CA ILE A 130 13.75 -4.20 -1.37
C ILE A 130 14.61 -3.91 -2.62
N ALA A 131 14.61 -2.68 -3.14
CA ALA A 131 15.44 -2.31 -4.29
C ALA A 131 16.93 -2.52 -3.99
N ALA A 132 17.40 -2.11 -2.81
CA ALA A 132 18.79 -2.32 -2.37
C ALA A 132 19.14 -3.82 -2.26
N ALA A 133 18.24 -4.63 -1.67
CA ALA A 133 18.44 -6.08 -1.56
C ALA A 133 18.47 -6.78 -2.93
N LEU A 134 17.67 -6.29 -3.89
CA LEU A 134 17.67 -6.82 -5.26
C LEU A 134 18.96 -6.51 -6.01
N GLU A 135 19.56 -5.35 -5.78
CA GLU A 135 20.85 -5.00 -6.36
C GLU A 135 21.98 -5.90 -5.83
N GLU A 136 22.01 -6.13 -4.51
CA GLU A 136 22.92 -7.07 -3.88
C GLU A 136 22.72 -8.50 -4.40
N GLN A 137 21.47 -8.94 -4.53
CA GLN A 137 21.13 -10.27 -5.06
C GLN A 137 21.53 -10.41 -6.54
N GLY A 138 21.45 -9.33 -7.33
CA GLY A 138 21.93 -9.27 -8.70
C GLY A 138 23.44 -9.49 -8.78
N GLN A 139 24.23 -8.83 -7.93
CA GLN A 139 25.67 -8.99 -7.85
C GLN A 139 26.06 -10.43 -7.42
N MET A 140 25.40 -10.97 -6.39
CA MET A 140 25.63 -12.36 -5.98
C MET A 140 25.30 -13.37 -7.07
N THR A 141 24.23 -13.18 -7.82
CA THR A 141 23.87 -14.06 -8.94
C THR A 141 24.94 -14.06 -10.02
N HIS A 142 25.57 -12.92 -10.26
CA HIS A 142 26.67 -12.80 -11.22
C HIS A 142 27.94 -13.55 -10.74
N VAL A 143 28.25 -13.44 -9.44
CA VAL A 143 29.36 -14.22 -8.82
C VAL A 143 29.09 -15.73 -8.91
N ILE A 144 27.86 -16.15 -8.58
CA ILE A 144 27.47 -17.58 -8.68
C ILE A 144 27.60 -18.10 -10.12
N SER A 145 27.14 -17.32 -11.10
CA SER A 145 27.26 -17.70 -12.51
C SER A 145 28.71 -17.89 -12.95
N ARG A 146 29.59 -17.02 -12.48
CA ARG A 146 31.03 -17.13 -12.73
C ARG A 146 31.63 -18.39 -12.07
N SER A 147 31.29 -18.64 -10.80
CA SER A 147 31.75 -19.84 -10.10
C SER A 147 31.28 -21.14 -10.77
N ILE A 148 30.04 -21.16 -11.28
CA ILE A 148 29.53 -22.32 -12.06
C ILE A 148 30.36 -22.54 -13.32
N ALA A 149 30.73 -21.47 -14.05
CA ALA A 149 31.57 -21.58 -15.24
C ALA A 149 32.98 -22.11 -14.89
N GLU A 150 33.57 -21.66 -13.77
CA GLU A 150 34.86 -22.15 -13.27
C GLU A 150 34.79 -23.64 -12.89
N VAL A 151 33.72 -24.08 -12.19
CA VAL A 151 33.48 -25.50 -11.84
C VAL A 151 33.32 -26.36 -13.12
N ALA A 152 32.54 -25.86 -14.13
CA ALA A 152 32.41 -26.58 -15.38
C ALA A 152 33.76 -26.83 -16.07
N THR A 153 34.61 -25.80 -16.16
CA THR A 153 35.96 -25.89 -16.72
C THR A 153 36.87 -26.87 -15.90
N GLY A 154 36.79 -26.80 -14.57
CA GLY A 154 37.51 -27.72 -13.69
C GLY A 154 37.06 -29.16 -13.85
N THR A 155 35.76 -29.39 -14.06
CA THR A 155 35.21 -30.73 -14.30
C THR A 155 35.73 -31.33 -15.62
N GLU A 156 35.81 -30.51 -16.67
CA GLU A 156 36.32 -30.90 -17.97
C GLU A 156 37.83 -31.28 -17.89
N TYR A 157 38.62 -30.49 -17.15
CA TYR A 157 40.02 -30.79 -16.87
C TYR A 157 40.20 -32.09 -16.07
N LEU A 158 39.36 -32.35 -15.07
CA LEU A 158 39.37 -33.61 -14.31
C LEU A 158 39.05 -34.82 -15.20
N ALA A 159 38.10 -34.71 -16.09
CA ALA A 159 37.75 -35.76 -17.05
C ALA A 159 38.92 -36.08 -17.96
N GLN A 160 39.63 -35.07 -18.46
CA GLN A 160 40.83 -35.25 -19.28
C GLN A 160 41.97 -35.90 -18.49
N THR A 161 42.23 -35.46 -17.27
CA THR A 161 43.23 -36.01 -16.37
C THR A 161 42.95 -37.48 -16.04
N THR A 162 41.70 -37.84 -15.79
CA THR A 162 41.24 -39.20 -15.52
C THR A 162 41.50 -40.12 -16.75
N ASN A 163 41.27 -39.62 -17.95
CA ASN A 163 41.57 -40.35 -19.18
C ASN A 163 43.09 -40.58 -19.38
N ASN A 164 43.92 -39.58 -19.03
CA ASN A 164 45.36 -39.71 -19.09
C ASN A 164 45.87 -40.74 -18.08
N ILE A 165 45.36 -40.74 -16.83
CA ILE A 165 45.69 -41.73 -15.80
C ILE A 165 45.32 -43.14 -16.26
N ARG A 166 44.10 -43.30 -16.89
CA ARG A 166 43.70 -44.62 -17.45
C ARG A 166 44.63 -45.10 -18.53
N GLY A 167 45.10 -44.20 -19.40
CA GLY A 167 46.10 -44.51 -20.42
C GLY A 167 47.43 -44.97 -19.83
N SER A 168 47.94 -44.23 -18.87
CA SER A 168 49.21 -44.59 -18.11
C SER A 168 49.08 -45.90 -17.35
N ALA A 169 47.94 -46.16 -16.72
CA ALA A 169 47.70 -47.45 -16.04
C ALA A 169 47.71 -48.63 -17.00
N LYS A 170 47.09 -48.46 -18.21
CA LYS A 170 47.15 -49.48 -19.26
C LYS A 170 48.57 -49.75 -19.75
N GLN A 171 49.35 -48.71 -19.96
CA GLN A 171 50.74 -48.83 -20.39
C GLN A 171 51.58 -49.51 -19.31
N THR A 172 51.39 -49.20 -18.05
CA THR A 172 52.07 -49.84 -16.89
C THR A 172 51.71 -51.32 -16.84
N HIS A 173 50.46 -51.70 -17.08
CA HIS A 173 50.03 -53.11 -17.14
C HIS A 173 50.68 -53.87 -18.32
N GLU A 174 50.76 -53.25 -19.46
CA GLU A 174 51.43 -53.85 -20.63
C GLU A 174 52.94 -54.09 -20.38
N VAL A 175 53.65 -53.11 -19.79
CA VAL A 175 55.06 -53.25 -19.41
C VAL A 175 55.22 -54.33 -18.37
N ALA A 176 54.45 -54.40 -17.31
CA ALA A 176 54.49 -55.43 -16.30
C ALA A 176 54.28 -56.83 -16.90
N SER A 177 53.34 -56.99 -17.80
CA SER A 177 53.09 -58.24 -18.48
C SER A 177 54.27 -58.66 -19.38
N ALA A 178 54.93 -57.73 -20.07
CA ALA A 178 56.16 -58.01 -20.86
C ALA A 178 57.36 -58.40 -19.97
N VAL A 179 57.51 -57.77 -18.83
CA VAL A 179 58.57 -58.14 -17.84
C VAL A 179 58.35 -59.55 -17.29
N LEU A 180 57.09 -59.91 -16.92
CA LEU A 180 56.76 -61.28 -16.48
C LEU A 180 57.08 -62.32 -17.56
N ALA A 181 56.70 -62.05 -18.82
CA ALA A 181 56.99 -62.94 -19.93
C ALA A 181 58.52 -63.11 -20.15
N SER A 182 59.26 -61.99 -20.01
CA SER A 182 60.76 -62.06 -20.12
C SER A 182 61.38 -62.82 -19.00
N THR A 183 60.87 -62.66 -17.75
CA THR A 183 61.34 -63.41 -16.59
C THR A 183 61.13 -64.90 -16.73
N ALA A 184 59.90 -65.30 -17.18
CA ALA A 184 59.62 -66.72 -17.43
C ALA A 184 60.48 -67.33 -18.55
N ALA A 185 60.81 -66.56 -19.59
CA ALA A 185 61.72 -66.97 -20.64
C ALA A 185 63.21 -67.16 -20.15
N LEU A 186 63.63 -66.29 -19.22
CA LEU A 186 64.94 -66.41 -18.57
C LEU A 186 65.05 -67.61 -17.61
N GLU A 187 63.97 -67.88 -16.83
CA GLU A 187 63.92 -69.11 -15.98
C GLU A 187 64.00 -70.37 -16.84
N GLY A 188 63.26 -70.47 -17.95
CA GLY A 188 63.35 -71.63 -18.84
C GLY A 188 64.71 -71.78 -19.47
N LYS A 189 65.43 -70.68 -19.79
CA LYS A 189 66.86 -70.79 -20.27
C LYS A 189 67.84 -71.15 -19.19
N ALA A 190 67.60 -70.75 -17.94
CA ALA A 190 68.44 -71.15 -16.84
C ALA A 190 68.37 -72.69 -16.56
N GLU A 191 67.13 -73.23 -16.60
CA GLU A 191 66.87 -74.66 -16.49
C GLU A 191 67.56 -75.50 -17.65
N GLU A 192 67.53 -74.97 -18.88
CA GLU A 192 68.22 -75.58 -20.01
C GLU A 192 69.74 -75.58 -19.86
N LEU A 193 70.35 -74.67 -19.12
CA LEU A 193 71.77 -74.56 -18.92
C LEU A 193 72.29 -75.44 -17.75
N GLU A 194 71.44 -75.86 -16.80
CA GLU A 194 71.73 -76.72 -15.64
C GLU A 194 71.52 -78.22 -16.01
N SER A 195 70.92 -78.56 -17.09
CA SER A 195 70.73 -79.97 -17.58
C SER A 195 71.78 -80.39 -18.60
#